data_6d9654c4206b4af60a6d3073dcd35515
#
_entry.id   6d9654c4206b4af60a6d3073dcd35515
#
_cell.length_a   1.000
_cell.length_b   1.000
_cell.length_c   1.000
_cell.angle_alpha   90.00
_cell.angle_beta   90.00
_cell.angle_gamma   90.00
#
_symmetry.space_group_name_H-M   'P 1'
#
loop_
_entity.id
_entity.type
_entity.pdbx_description
1 polymer ?
#
loop_
_entity_poly.entity_id
_entity_poly.type
_entity_poly.pdbx_seq_one_letter_code
_entity_poly.pdbx_strand_id
1 'polypeptide(L)'
;FTKELVNYPDIEVKFLKTELTPFTAELAHGYDAVCAFVSADISNDTIEVLNMCGVKLILLRCAGFNNVEMETAKRFGIRVFRVPGYSPEAVAEHAMALALAVNRHLHKAYVKVRENDFSLNGLMGMNFHGKTAGIIGTGKIGAAMARICHGFGMNIIAYDVFENPSIKDFVTYVTLDELLAQSDLISLHCPLMDNTYHLINRETIQKM
;
A
#
# COMPACT_ATOMS: atom_id res chain seq x y z
N PHE A 1 10.40 16.58 9.08
CA PHE A 1 9.77 17.85 9.46
C PHE A 1 10.77 18.78 10.14
N THR A 2 11.38 18.42 11.28
CA THR A 2 12.22 19.32 12.09
C THR A 2 13.31 20.05 11.29
N LYS A 3 13.96 19.40 10.32
CA LYS A 3 14.97 20.04 9.48
C LYS A 3 14.37 21.10 8.55
N GLU A 4 13.18 20.84 8.01
CA GLU A 4 12.52 21.75 7.06
C GLU A 4 11.85 22.93 7.76
N LEU A 5 11.41 22.76 9.02
CA LEU A 5 10.77 23.83 9.79
C LEU A 5 11.68 25.05 10.01
N VAL A 6 13.00 24.87 9.94
CA VAL A 6 13.96 26.00 10.01
C VAL A 6 13.71 27.01 8.89
N ASN A 7 13.20 26.54 7.74
CA ASN A 7 12.89 27.37 6.57
C ASN A 7 11.50 28.05 6.65
N TYR A 8 10.70 27.71 7.68
CA TYR A 8 9.32 28.17 7.86
C TYR A 8 9.08 28.61 9.30
N PRO A 9 9.67 29.73 9.73
CA PRO A 9 9.63 30.17 11.13
C PRO A 9 8.23 30.54 11.63
N ASP A 10 7.29 30.82 10.72
CA ASP A 10 5.90 31.14 11.03
C ASP A 10 5.01 29.92 11.24
N ILE A 11 5.56 28.70 11.08
CA ILE A 11 4.83 27.46 11.30
C ILE A 11 5.25 26.83 12.63
N GLU A 12 4.33 26.80 13.56
CA GLU A 12 4.49 26.04 14.81
C GLU A 12 4.02 24.60 14.61
N VAL A 13 4.85 23.62 14.98
CA VAL A 13 4.51 22.20 14.90
C VAL A 13 4.69 21.53 16.25
N LYS A 14 3.61 20.96 16.76
CA LYS A 14 3.61 20.10 17.94
C LYS A 14 3.56 18.64 17.53
N PHE A 15 4.54 17.85 17.97
CA PHE A 15 4.59 16.43 17.74
C PHE A 15 3.91 15.67 18.87
N LEU A 16 2.94 14.83 18.52
CA LEU A 16 2.26 13.95 19.46
C LEU A 16 2.67 12.50 19.19
N LYS A 17 2.82 11.71 20.24
CA LYS A 17 3.13 10.27 20.14
C LYS A 17 1.87 9.40 19.96
N THR A 18 0.70 10.02 20.12
CA THR A 18 -0.59 9.34 19.95
C THR A 18 -1.07 9.44 18.50
N GLU A 19 -1.87 8.49 18.07
CA GLU A 19 -2.57 8.54 16.79
C GLU A 19 -3.78 9.49 16.87
N LEU A 20 -4.20 9.99 15.72
CA LEU A 20 -5.43 10.76 15.61
C LEU A 20 -6.62 9.80 15.61
N THR A 21 -7.50 9.97 16.56
CA THR A 21 -8.74 9.22 16.78
C THR A 21 -9.81 10.18 17.30
N PRO A 22 -11.10 9.79 17.37
CA PRO A 22 -12.13 10.64 17.99
C PRO A 22 -11.77 11.12 19.40
N PHE A 23 -11.09 10.27 20.20
CA PHE A 23 -10.71 10.57 21.58
C PHE A 23 -9.51 11.51 21.70
N THR A 24 -8.65 11.56 20.68
CA THR A 24 -7.43 12.37 20.71
C THR A 24 -7.53 13.64 19.86
N ALA A 25 -8.60 13.76 19.08
CA ALA A 25 -8.82 14.90 18.18
C ALA A 25 -8.91 16.24 18.91
N GLU A 26 -9.38 16.25 20.16
CA GLU A 26 -9.43 17.47 21.01
C GLU A 26 -8.05 18.07 21.26
N LEU A 27 -6.96 17.29 21.15
CA LEU A 27 -5.59 17.78 21.28
C LEU A 27 -5.21 18.74 20.13
N ALA A 28 -6.02 18.83 19.08
CA ALA A 28 -5.86 19.77 17.98
C ALA A 28 -6.46 21.17 18.29
N HIS A 29 -7.01 21.39 19.47
CA HIS A 29 -7.57 22.69 19.84
C HIS A 29 -6.49 23.78 19.77
N GLY A 30 -6.80 24.87 19.04
CA GLY A 30 -5.89 25.99 18.82
C GLY A 30 -4.88 25.78 17.68
N TYR A 31 -5.01 24.70 16.90
CA TYR A 31 -4.21 24.46 15.70
C TYR A 31 -5.06 24.57 14.43
N ASP A 32 -4.48 25.12 13.36
CA ASP A 32 -5.15 25.26 12.05
C ASP A 32 -5.17 23.95 11.25
N ALA A 33 -4.22 23.05 11.53
CA ALA A 33 -4.02 21.82 10.77
C ALA A 33 -3.64 20.62 11.63
N VAL A 34 -4.00 19.44 11.18
CA VAL A 34 -3.47 18.17 11.69
C VAL A 34 -2.71 17.45 10.60
N CYS A 35 -1.59 16.80 10.96
CA CYS A 35 -0.82 15.95 10.07
C CYS A 35 -0.91 14.50 10.55
N ALA A 36 -1.56 13.65 9.77
CA ALA A 36 -1.88 12.28 10.13
C ALA A 36 -1.23 11.26 9.20
N PHE A 37 -1.21 10.00 9.63
CA PHE A 37 -0.73 8.87 8.83
C PHE A 37 -1.87 7.91 8.50
N VAL A 38 -1.58 6.87 7.72
CA VAL A 38 -2.56 5.89 7.23
C VAL A 38 -3.27 5.11 8.36
N SER A 39 -2.64 5.01 9.54
CA SER A 39 -3.21 4.37 10.73
C SER A 39 -4.21 5.24 11.51
N ALA A 40 -4.31 6.53 11.18
CA ALA A 40 -5.24 7.44 11.85
C ALA A 40 -6.69 7.08 11.53
N ASP A 41 -7.55 7.18 12.53
CA ASP A 41 -9.00 7.11 12.36
C ASP A 41 -9.54 8.52 12.09
N ILE A 42 -9.80 8.82 10.81
CA ILE A 42 -10.36 10.10 10.38
C ILE A 42 -11.81 9.90 9.92
N SER A 43 -12.57 9.25 10.79
CA SER A 43 -14.00 9.01 10.68
C SER A 43 -14.83 10.29 10.85
N ASN A 44 -16.14 10.17 10.71
CA ASN A 44 -17.08 11.26 10.94
C ASN A 44 -16.88 11.91 12.30
N ASP A 45 -16.78 11.11 13.36
CA ASP A 45 -16.65 11.61 14.73
C ASP A 45 -15.34 12.39 14.92
N THR A 46 -14.22 11.88 14.37
CA THR A 46 -12.93 12.61 14.40
C THR A 46 -13.02 13.95 13.69
N ILE A 47 -13.63 13.98 12.51
CA ILE A 47 -13.76 15.21 11.72
C ILE A 47 -14.66 16.23 12.42
N GLU A 48 -15.73 15.78 13.07
CA GLU A 48 -16.60 16.65 13.87
C GLU A 48 -15.85 17.30 15.03
N VAL A 49 -15.07 16.54 15.78
CA VAL A 49 -14.23 17.07 16.85
C VAL A 49 -13.17 18.05 16.32
N LEU A 50 -12.50 17.71 15.21
CA LEU A 50 -11.54 18.60 14.56
C LEU A 50 -12.18 19.93 14.14
N ASN A 51 -13.40 19.88 13.59
CA ASN A 51 -14.15 21.09 13.23
C ASN A 51 -14.47 21.94 14.47
N MET A 52 -14.90 21.33 15.58
CA MET A 52 -15.11 22.05 16.86
C MET A 52 -13.83 22.67 17.40
N CYS A 53 -12.68 22.05 17.19
CA CYS A 53 -11.36 22.58 17.54
C CYS A 53 -10.91 23.72 16.62
N GLY A 54 -11.60 24.00 15.52
CA GLY A 54 -11.26 25.06 14.57
C GLY A 54 -10.30 24.65 13.46
N VAL A 55 -9.96 23.34 13.34
CA VAL A 55 -9.05 22.82 12.32
C VAL A 55 -9.63 23.03 10.91
N LYS A 56 -8.80 23.48 9.98
CA LYS A 56 -9.15 23.77 8.58
C LYS A 56 -8.45 22.86 7.57
N LEU A 57 -7.40 22.16 8.00
CA LEU A 57 -6.58 21.35 7.13
C LEU A 57 -6.30 19.98 7.75
N ILE A 58 -6.46 18.93 6.95
CA ILE A 58 -5.95 17.59 7.24
C ILE A 58 -4.86 17.28 6.22
N LEU A 59 -3.65 17.05 6.70
CA LEU A 59 -2.47 16.76 5.89
C LEU A 59 -2.10 15.29 6.06
N LEU A 60 -2.23 14.49 5.00
CA LEU A 60 -1.87 13.08 5.02
C LEU A 60 -0.44 12.90 4.52
N ARG A 61 0.45 12.38 5.35
CA ARG A 61 1.82 12.01 4.95
C ARG A 61 1.90 10.62 4.31
N CYS A 62 0.87 10.28 3.52
CA CYS A 62 0.74 9.04 2.78
C CYS A 62 -0.03 9.28 1.47
N ALA A 63 -0.01 8.31 0.57
CA ALA A 63 -0.74 8.38 -0.70
C ALA A 63 -2.20 7.94 -0.58
N GLY A 64 -2.47 6.91 0.22
CA GLY A 64 -3.83 6.43 0.51
C GLY A 64 -4.61 7.41 1.40
N PHE A 65 -5.92 7.44 1.23
CA PHE A 65 -6.84 8.28 2.01
C PHE A 65 -8.16 7.57 2.33
N ASN A 66 -8.20 6.25 2.24
CA ASN A 66 -9.42 5.45 2.50
C ASN A 66 -9.88 5.51 3.97
N ASN A 67 -9.00 5.99 4.86
CA ASN A 67 -9.28 6.22 6.28
C ASN A 67 -9.88 7.60 6.56
N VAL A 68 -10.22 8.37 5.52
CA VAL A 68 -10.80 9.73 5.66
C VAL A 68 -12.22 9.76 5.11
N GLU A 69 -13.16 10.19 5.92
CA GLU A 69 -14.53 10.45 5.51
C GLU A 69 -14.63 11.78 4.75
N MET A 70 -14.35 11.72 3.43
CA MET A 70 -14.19 12.87 2.56
C MET A 70 -15.46 13.74 2.48
N GLU A 71 -16.66 13.15 2.46
CA GLU A 71 -17.91 13.89 2.39
C GLU A 71 -18.14 14.73 3.66
N THR A 72 -17.77 14.20 4.82
CA THR A 72 -17.86 14.92 6.09
C THR A 72 -16.83 16.04 6.17
N ALA A 73 -15.58 15.79 5.73
CA ALA A 73 -14.58 16.85 5.63
C ALA A 73 -15.05 18.01 4.73
N LYS A 74 -15.63 17.69 3.58
CA LYS A 74 -16.20 18.66 2.64
C LYS A 74 -17.37 19.44 3.26
N ARG A 75 -18.28 18.77 3.97
CA ARG A 75 -19.42 19.38 4.67
C ARG A 75 -18.97 20.46 5.67
N PHE A 76 -17.88 20.21 6.39
CA PHE A 76 -17.31 21.16 7.36
C PHE A 76 -16.28 22.14 6.76
N GLY A 77 -16.03 22.07 5.46
CA GLY A 77 -15.07 22.94 4.77
C GLY A 77 -13.61 22.64 5.14
N ILE A 78 -13.32 21.47 5.70
CA ILE A 78 -11.97 21.02 6.01
C ILE A 78 -11.31 20.49 4.74
N ARG A 79 -10.18 21.08 4.36
CA ARG A 79 -9.42 20.66 3.17
C ARG A 79 -8.49 19.51 3.51
N VAL A 80 -8.47 18.48 2.65
CA VAL A 80 -7.62 17.32 2.80
C VAL A 80 -6.54 17.32 1.73
N PHE A 81 -5.28 17.23 2.13
CA PHE A 81 -4.13 17.12 1.24
C PHE A 81 -3.37 15.82 1.53
N ARG A 82 -2.78 15.24 0.49
CA ARG A 82 -1.99 14.01 0.58
C ARG A 82 -0.73 14.08 -0.25
N VAL A 83 0.18 13.13 -0.06
CA VAL A 83 1.32 12.93 -0.95
C VAL A 83 0.90 11.91 -2.02
N PRO A 84 0.65 12.34 -3.28
CA PRO A 84 0.02 11.47 -4.30
C PRO A 84 0.90 10.33 -4.79
N GLY A 85 2.20 10.40 -4.58
CA GLY A 85 3.15 9.35 -4.92
C GLY A 85 4.55 9.77 -4.49
N TYR A 86 5.24 8.87 -3.78
CA TYR A 86 6.59 9.17 -3.26
C TYR A 86 7.62 8.13 -3.68
N SER A 87 7.28 6.85 -3.79
CA SER A 87 8.19 5.79 -4.25
C SER A 87 7.41 4.55 -4.65
N PRO A 88 6.91 4.46 -5.89
CA PRO A 88 6.30 3.24 -6.40
C PRO A 88 7.24 2.03 -6.34
N GLU A 89 8.52 2.28 -6.58
CA GLU A 89 9.59 1.28 -6.54
C GLU A 89 9.72 0.67 -5.15
N ALA A 90 9.75 1.48 -4.09
CA ALA A 90 9.87 0.96 -2.71
C ALA A 90 8.72 0.03 -2.33
N VAL A 91 7.50 0.31 -2.79
CA VAL A 91 6.35 -0.56 -2.55
C VAL A 91 6.48 -1.87 -3.30
N ALA A 92 6.90 -1.83 -4.57
CA ALA A 92 7.10 -3.02 -5.39
C ALA A 92 8.27 -3.88 -4.87
N GLU A 93 9.38 -3.27 -4.48
CA GLU A 93 10.53 -3.94 -3.88
C GLU A 93 10.16 -4.65 -2.57
N HIS A 94 9.37 -3.98 -1.72
CA HIS A 94 8.88 -4.59 -0.48
C HIS A 94 7.94 -5.78 -0.76
N ALA A 95 7.05 -5.67 -1.74
CA ALA A 95 6.18 -6.77 -2.16
C ALA A 95 7.01 -7.98 -2.64
N MET A 96 8.05 -7.75 -3.46
CA MET A 96 8.95 -8.80 -3.90
C MET A 96 9.76 -9.39 -2.73
N ALA A 97 10.23 -8.56 -1.79
CA ALA A 97 10.94 -9.04 -0.60
C ALA A 97 10.05 -9.99 0.23
N LEU A 98 8.76 -9.66 0.40
CA LEU A 98 7.80 -10.53 1.07
C LEU A 98 7.58 -11.83 0.29
N ALA A 99 7.41 -11.76 -1.04
CA ALA A 99 7.25 -12.94 -1.89
C ALA A 99 8.45 -13.89 -1.77
N LEU A 100 9.67 -13.36 -1.80
CA LEU A 100 10.90 -14.15 -1.61
C LEU A 100 11.00 -14.71 -0.20
N ALA A 101 10.67 -13.93 0.83
CA ALA A 101 10.72 -14.37 2.22
C ALA A 101 9.76 -15.54 2.49
N VAL A 102 8.54 -15.47 1.94
CA VAL A 102 7.55 -16.56 2.04
C VAL A 102 7.99 -17.76 1.24
N ASN A 103 8.34 -17.59 -0.03
CA ASN A 103 8.74 -18.67 -0.93
C ASN A 103 9.97 -19.44 -0.44
N ARG A 104 10.99 -18.72 0.05
CA ARG A 104 12.26 -19.32 0.52
C ARG A 104 12.28 -19.58 2.02
N HIS A 105 11.14 -19.41 2.71
CA HIS A 105 11.00 -19.64 4.15
C HIS A 105 12.07 -18.93 5.00
N LEU A 106 12.50 -17.72 4.62
CA LEU A 106 13.63 -17.02 5.25
C LEU A 106 13.45 -16.85 6.76
N HIS A 107 12.24 -16.57 7.22
CA HIS A 107 11.92 -16.45 8.64
C HIS A 107 12.14 -17.77 9.41
N LYS A 108 11.75 -18.91 8.82
CA LYS A 108 11.98 -20.24 9.41
C LYS A 108 13.47 -20.59 9.39
N ALA A 109 14.15 -20.34 8.26
CA ALA A 109 15.57 -20.60 8.13
C ALA A 109 16.40 -19.80 9.17
N TYR A 110 16.04 -18.53 9.39
CA TYR A 110 16.65 -17.68 10.41
C TYR A 110 16.51 -18.28 11.81
N VAL A 111 15.31 -18.71 12.20
CA VAL A 111 15.07 -19.32 13.52
C VAL A 111 15.86 -20.62 13.68
N LYS A 112 15.80 -21.52 12.68
CA LYS A 112 16.55 -22.79 12.70
C LYS A 112 18.05 -22.58 12.92
N VAL A 113 18.65 -21.64 12.18
CA VAL A 113 20.08 -21.32 12.33
C VAL A 113 20.38 -20.78 13.74
N ARG A 114 19.51 -19.95 14.31
CA ARG A 114 19.64 -19.45 15.68
C ARG A 114 19.58 -20.56 16.73
N GLU A 115 18.88 -21.65 16.43
CA GLU A 115 18.74 -22.84 17.28
C GLU A 115 19.80 -23.92 16.97
N ASN A 116 20.81 -23.61 16.14
CA ASN A 116 21.84 -24.54 15.67
C ASN A 116 21.28 -25.74 14.86
N ASP A 117 20.09 -25.61 14.28
CA ASP A 117 19.56 -26.58 13.33
C ASP A 117 19.88 -26.15 11.90
N PHE A 118 20.80 -26.86 11.25
CA PHE A 118 21.21 -26.63 9.86
C PHE A 118 20.55 -27.56 8.86
N SER A 119 19.52 -28.30 9.27
CA SER A 119 18.77 -29.18 8.37
C SER A 119 17.93 -28.36 7.38
N LEU A 120 17.81 -28.85 6.14
CA LEU A 120 17.03 -28.23 5.08
C LEU A 120 15.54 -28.61 5.11
N ASN A 121 15.12 -29.43 6.06
CA ASN A 121 13.75 -29.91 6.16
C ASN A 121 12.76 -28.74 6.33
N GLY A 122 11.74 -28.68 5.45
CA GLY A 122 10.72 -27.65 5.47
C GLY A 122 11.16 -26.27 4.96
N LEU A 123 12.34 -26.17 4.31
CA LEU A 123 12.85 -24.92 3.72
C LEU A 123 12.82 -24.91 2.19
N MET A 124 12.26 -25.97 1.57
CA MET A 124 12.16 -26.04 0.10
C MET A 124 11.16 -24.99 -0.41
N GLY A 125 11.60 -24.19 -1.36
CA GLY A 125 10.77 -23.27 -2.13
C GLY A 125 10.86 -23.56 -3.62
N MET A 126 10.18 -22.74 -4.44
CA MET A 126 10.27 -22.83 -5.89
C MET A 126 11.20 -21.76 -6.48
N ASN A 127 11.70 -21.99 -7.69
CA ASN A 127 12.38 -20.95 -8.47
C ASN A 127 11.32 -20.07 -9.14
N PHE A 128 11.51 -18.76 -9.11
CA PHE A 128 10.66 -17.81 -9.83
C PHE A 128 10.98 -17.79 -11.34
N HIS A 129 12.22 -18.07 -11.72
CA HIS A 129 12.62 -18.13 -13.12
C HIS A 129 11.74 -19.12 -13.90
N GLY A 130 11.19 -18.66 -15.03
CA GLY A 130 10.30 -19.43 -15.89
C GLY A 130 8.86 -19.58 -15.37
N LYS A 131 8.55 -19.07 -14.17
CA LYS A 131 7.22 -19.04 -13.58
C LYS A 131 6.41 -17.84 -14.07
N THR A 132 5.12 -17.82 -13.82
CA THR A 132 4.21 -16.75 -14.23
C THR A 132 3.86 -15.85 -13.05
N ALA A 133 4.08 -14.55 -13.23
CA ALA A 133 3.61 -13.52 -12.29
C ALA A 133 2.37 -12.82 -12.86
N GLY A 134 1.28 -12.85 -12.10
CA GLY A 134 0.04 -12.13 -12.36
C GLY A 134 0.00 -10.80 -11.61
N ILE A 135 -0.09 -9.71 -12.34
CA ILE A 135 -0.13 -8.36 -11.80
C ILE A 135 -1.54 -7.78 -11.96
N ILE A 136 -2.20 -7.54 -10.84
CA ILE A 136 -3.54 -6.92 -10.83
C ILE A 136 -3.40 -5.44 -10.52
N GLY A 137 -3.68 -4.59 -11.52
CA GLY A 137 -3.41 -3.16 -11.48
C GLY A 137 -2.00 -2.81 -11.97
N THR A 138 -1.92 -2.16 -13.13
CA THR A 138 -0.66 -1.81 -13.82
C THR A 138 -0.33 -0.32 -13.74
N GLY A 139 -0.79 0.35 -12.67
CA GLY A 139 -0.37 1.69 -12.33
C GLY A 139 1.15 1.78 -12.05
N LYS A 140 1.60 2.87 -11.47
CA LYS A 140 3.05 3.07 -11.20
C LYS A 140 3.69 1.93 -10.41
N ILE A 141 3.00 1.45 -9.35
CA ILE A 141 3.51 0.37 -8.48
C ILE A 141 3.48 -0.97 -9.20
N GLY A 142 2.34 -1.33 -9.83
CA GLY A 142 2.22 -2.59 -10.57
C GLY A 142 3.20 -2.68 -11.75
N ALA A 143 3.44 -1.58 -12.45
CA ALA A 143 4.46 -1.53 -13.51
C ALA A 143 5.88 -1.73 -12.95
N ALA A 144 6.21 -1.18 -11.77
CA ALA A 144 7.48 -1.44 -11.11
C ALA A 144 7.60 -2.92 -10.69
N MET A 145 6.54 -3.51 -10.11
CA MET A 145 6.52 -4.94 -9.75
C MET A 145 6.67 -5.83 -10.99
N ALA A 146 6.00 -5.52 -12.10
CA ALA A 146 6.13 -6.24 -13.35
C ALA A 146 7.58 -6.26 -13.86
N ARG A 147 8.29 -5.11 -13.79
CA ARG A 147 9.72 -5.03 -14.15
C ARG A 147 10.61 -5.87 -13.24
N ILE A 148 10.34 -5.86 -11.93
CA ILE A 148 11.08 -6.68 -10.97
C ILE A 148 10.90 -8.16 -11.30
N CYS A 149 9.65 -8.63 -11.48
CA CYS A 149 9.34 -10.02 -11.84
C CYS A 149 9.96 -10.41 -13.17
N HIS A 150 9.94 -9.51 -14.18
CA HIS A 150 10.61 -9.73 -15.46
C HIS A 150 12.12 -9.90 -15.29
N GLY A 151 12.75 -9.10 -14.42
CA GLY A 151 14.17 -9.25 -14.06
C GLY A 151 14.52 -10.59 -13.39
N PHE A 152 13.54 -11.25 -12.74
CA PHE A 152 13.67 -12.62 -12.25
C PHE A 152 13.48 -13.69 -13.33
N GLY A 153 13.23 -13.32 -14.59
CA GLY A 153 12.98 -14.23 -15.69
C GLY A 153 11.60 -14.90 -15.63
N MET A 154 10.63 -14.23 -15.01
CA MET A 154 9.24 -14.67 -14.98
C MET A 154 8.50 -14.25 -16.27
N ASN A 155 7.47 -15.01 -16.65
CA ASN A 155 6.47 -14.60 -17.61
C ASN A 155 5.48 -13.65 -16.91
N ILE A 156 5.17 -12.52 -17.53
CA ILE A 156 4.32 -11.51 -16.88
C ILE A 156 2.97 -11.45 -17.59
N ILE A 157 1.91 -11.73 -16.84
CA ILE A 157 0.53 -11.49 -17.26
C ILE A 157 -0.09 -10.42 -16.36
N ALA A 158 -1.00 -9.63 -16.90
CA ALA A 158 -1.61 -8.54 -16.16
C ALA A 158 -3.10 -8.39 -16.43
N TYR A 159 -3.80 -7.86 -15.43
CA TYR A 159 -5.18 -7.42 -15.53
C TYR A 159 -5.28 -5.98 -15.04
N ASP A 160 -5.83 -5.11 -15.88
CA ASP A 160 -6.17 -3.73 -15.54
C ASP A 160 -7.33 -3.28 -16.43
N VAL A 161 -8.04 -2.22 -16.00
CA VAL A 161 -9.05 -1.52 -16.82
C VAL A 161 -8.38 -0.76 -17.97
N PHE A 162 -7.16 -0.25 -17.75
CA PHE A 162 -6.36 0.46 -18.74
C PHE A 162 -4.98 -0.18 -18.85
N GLU A 163 -4.64 -0.63 -20.06
CA GLU A 163 -3.31 -1.17 -20.32
C GLU A 163 -2.23 -0.08 -20.22
N ASN A 164 -1.17 -0.36 -19.48
CA ASN A 164 -0.06 0.57 -19.33
C ASN A 164 0.94 0.42 -20.49
N PRO A 165 1.09 1.44 -21.35
CA PRO A 165 1.97 1.35 -22.52
C PRO A 165 3.46 1.18 -22.15
N SER A 166 3.87 1.57 -20.95
CA SER A 166 5.28 1.52 -20.54
C SER A 166 5.84 0.13 -20.25
N ILE A 167 4.99 -0.89 -20.26
CA ILE A 167 5.34 -2.29 -19.97
C ILE A 167 4.80 -3.27 -21.02
N LYS A 168 4.19 -2.80 -22.09
CA LYS A 168 3.56 -3.63 -23.13
C LYS A 168 4.53 -4.60 -23.83
N ASP A 169 5.80 -4.27 -23.88
CA ASP A 169 6.81 -5.06 -24.60
C ASP A 169 7.07 -6.43 -23.95
N PHE A 170 6.75 -6.59 -22.65
CA PHE A 170 7.04 -7.81 -21.90
C PHE A 170 5.87 -8.27 -21.01
N VAL A 171 4.71 -7.63 -21.10
CA VAL A 171 3.50 -7.96 -20.32
C VAL A 171 2.39 -8.37 -21.28
N THR A 172 1.75 -9.50 -21.01
CA THR A 172 0.53 -9.93 -21.72
C THR A 172 -0.69 -9.61 -20.88
N TYR A 173 -1.60 -8.78 -21.41
CA TYR A 173 -2.87 -8.50 -20.74
C TYR A 173 -3.88 -9.62 -20.98
N VAL A 174 -4.50 -10.06 -19.92
CA VAL A 174 -5.47 -11.18 -19.92
C VAL A 174 -6.68 -10.81 -19.06
N THR A 175 -7.72 -11.64 -19.11
CA THR A 175 -8.86 -11.53 -18.19
C THR A 175 -8.44 -11.85 -16.74
N LEU A 176 -9.22 -11.39 -15.76
CA LEU A 176 -8.94 -11.70 -14.35
C LEU A 176 -8.93 -13.20 -14.10
N ASP A 177 -9.88 -13.94 -14.69
CA ASP A 177 -9.98 -15.39 -14.51
C ASP A 177 -8.77 -16.13 -15.10
N GLU A 178 -8.30 -15.72 -16.27
CA GLU A 178 -7.08 -16.28 -16.87
C GLU A 178 -5.85 -15.97 -16.02
N LEU A 179 -5.76 -14.75 -15.47
CA LEU A 179 -4.65 -14.36 -14.57
C LEU A 179 -4.63 -15.26 -13.34
N LEU A 180 -5.80 -15.43 -12.68
CA LEU A 180 -5.89 -16.25 -11.47
C LEU A 180 -5.48 -17.70 -11.74
N ALA A 181 -5.92 -18.27 -12.87
CA ALA A 181 -5.66 -19.67 -13.22
C ALA A 181 -4.21 -19.96 -13.68
N GLN A 182 -3.51 -18.96 -14.21
CA GLN A 182 -2.20 -19.18 -14.84
C GLN A 182 -1.02 -18.67 -13.98
N SER A 183 -1.28 -17.97 -12.88
CA SER A 183 -0.22 -17.35 -12.09
C SER A 183 0.33 -18.27 -11.02
N ASP A 184 1.67 -18.34 -10.91
CA ASP A 184 2.38 -18.92 -9.77
C ASP A 184 2.59 -17.88 -8.63
N LEU A 185 2.57 -16.60 -8.96
CA LEU A 185 2.65 -15.47 -8.05
C LEU A 185 1.63 -14.41 -8.48
N ILE A 186 0.78 -13.97 -7.57
CA ILE A 186 -0.19 -12.88 -7.81
C ILE A 186 0.16 -11.70 -6.89
N SER A 187 0.20 -10.50 -7.48
CA SER A 187 0.45 -9.26 -6.75
C SER A 187 -0.59 -8.19 -7.11
N LEU A 188 -1.27 -7.68 -6.06
CA LEU A 188 -2.33 -6.69 -6.21
C LEU A 188 -1.78 -5.28 -6.01
N HIS A 189 -2.01 -4.42 -6.99
CA HIS A 189 -1.62 -3.01 -7.00
C HIS A 189 -2.76 -2.10 -7.49
N CYS A 190 -3.99 -2.62 -7.51
CA CYS A 190 -5.19 -1.86 -7.79
C CYS A 190 -5.62 -1.03 -6.56
N PRO A 191 -6.29 0.12 -6.74
CA PRO A 191 -6.88 0.87 -5.64
C PRO A 191 -8.06 0.10 -5.03
N LEU A 192 -8.38 0.39 -3.77
CA LEU A 192 -9.59 -0.09 -3.13
C LEU A 192 -10.78 0.74 -3.63
N MET A 193 -11.71 0.08 -4.32
CA MET A 193 -12.96 0.63 -4.86
C MET A 193 -14.06 -0.44 -4.73
N ASP A 194 -15.30 -0.08 -4.98
CA ASP A 194 -16.44 -1.02 -4.87
C ASP A 194 -16.23 -2.29 -5.72
N ASN A 195 -15.70 -2.13 -6.92
CA ASN A 195 -15.43 -3.25 -7.85
C ASN A 195 -14.14 -4.03 -7.55
N THR A 196 -13.26 -3.53 -6.69
CA THR A 196 -12.04 -4.21 -6.24
C THR A 196 -12.12 -4.65 -4.77
N TYR A 197 -13.18 -4.27 -4.06
CA TYR A 197 -13.43 -4.72 -2.70
C TYR A 197 -13.61 -6.23 -2.66
N HIS A 198 -12.85 -6.89 -1.81
CA HIS A 198 -12.82 -8.35 -1.71
C HIS A 198 -12.56 -9.05 -3.06
N LEU A 199 -11.71 -8.47 -3.92
CA LEU A 199 -11.33 -9.08 -5.19
C LEU A 199 -10.76 -10.51 -5.00
N ILE A 200 -9.95 -10.70 -3.96
CA ILE A 200 -9.52 -12.01 -3.52
C ILE A 200 -10.50 -12.51 -2.45
N ASN A 201 -11.24 -13.52 -2.78
CA ASN A 201 -12.27 -14.13 -1.96
C ASN A 201 -12.30 -15.65 -2.18
N ARG A 202 -13.25 -16.35 -1.56
CA ARG A 202 -13.34 -17.81 -1.64
C ARG A 202 -13.50 -18.32 -3.10
N GLU A 203 -14.27 -17.61 -3.91
CA GLU A 203 -14.55 -18.02 -5.30
C GLU A 203 -13.32 -17.80 -6.18
N THR A 204 -12.64 -16.65 -6.03
CA THR A 204 -11.43 -16.35 -6.80
C THR A 204 -10.25 -17.22 -6.42
N ILE A 205 -10.11 -17.59 -5.12
CA ILE A 205 -9.09 -18.56 -4.68
C ILE A 205 -9.33 -19.96 -5.28
N GLN A 206 -10.56 -20.36 -5.53
CA GLN A 206 -10.85 -21.65 -6.17
C GLN A 206 -10.45 -21.71 -7.65
N LYS A 207 -10.17 -20.57 -8.27
CA LYS A 207 -9.73 -20.45 -9.66
C LYS A 207 -8.20 -20.48 -9.82
N MET A 208 -7.43 -20.43 -8.70
CA MET A 208 -5.96 -20.36 -8.64
C MET A 208 -5.27 -21.73 -8.73
#